data_5d1ee82ab7fa043cb6fe1e9dee86dd04
#
_entry.id   5d1ee82ab7fa043cb6fe1e9dee86dd04
#
_cell.length_a   1.000
_cell.length_b   1.000
_cell.length_c   1.000
_cell.angle_alpha   90.00
_cell.angle_beta   90.00
_cell.angle_gamma   90.00
#
_symmetry.space_group_name_H-M   'P 1'
#
loop_
_entity.id
_entity.type
_entity.pdbx_description
1 polymer ?
#
loop_
_entity_poly.entity_id
_entity_poly.type
_entity_poly.pdbx_seq_one_letter_code
_entity_poly.pdbx_strand_id
1 'polypeptide(L)'
;YNAVGIQSAATVYFGKTPKTLSIEEAATLVGMCKNPSLYNPVRHNERTKGRRNIVLLQMEKAGYLSKAECDSLRDLPLKIHFTRMDHKDGLAPYFREYLRMVLNAKKPKRSNYASWQGQKYSEDSLAWETSPLYGWCNKNKRADGEFYNLYTDGLKIYTTIDSRMQKYAEEAVREHIGEYLQPQFFKEKKGRSYAPFSKDLRQGEIDTIMTRAMHQTDRYRGMKKSGMKENEMRKVFNTPVEMRVFSWNGPVDTIMSPMDSIRYHKSFLRTAFMSMNPHNGYVKAYVGGIDYNYFQYDMVNGGRRQIGSTIKPYLYSLAMNAGISPCDEILHVQPQLKDYNGKLWTPRNSNKKRVGEMVTVQ
;
A
#
# COMPACT_ATOMS: atom_id res chain seq x y z
N TYR A 1 -17.46 1.72 -10.93
CA TYR A 1 -17.43 1.81 -9.47
C TYR A 1 -17.68 0.42 -8.89
N ASN A 2 -16.85 -0.05 -7.95
CA ASN A 2 -16.96 -1.41 -7.37
C ASN A 2 -17.95 -1.44 -6.18
N ALA A 3 -19.15 -0.88 -6.35
CA ALA A 3 -20.19 -0.94 -5.34
C ALA A 3 -20.99 -2.26 -5.46
N VAL A 4 -20.42 -3.34 -4.95
CA VAL A 4 -21.02 -4.67 -4.99
C VAL A 4 -21.84 -4.91 -3.72
N GLY A 5 -23.13 -5.23 -3.88
CA GLY A 5 -24.09 -5.41 -2.79
C GLY A 5 -24.68 -4.12 -2.27
N ILE A 6 -25.83 -4.27 -1.58
CA ILE A 6 -26.62 -3.12 -1.09
C ILE A 6 -25.86 -2.27 -0.05
N GLN A 7 -25.04 -2.91 0.80
CA GLN A 7 -24.27 -2.20 1.82
C GLN A 7 -23.26 -1.24 1.16
N SER A 8 -22.47 -1.74 0.22
CA SER A 8 -21.48 -0.94 -0.51
C SER A 8 -22.15 0.12 -1.37
N ALA A 9 -23.26 -0.19 -2.04
CA ALA A 9 -23.98 0.75 -2.88
C ALA A 9 -24.58 1.90 -2.05
N ALA A 10 -25.21 1.63 -0.91
CA ALA A 10 -25.72 2.64 0.00
C ALA A 10 -24.61 3.60 0.49
N THR A 11 -23.47 3.05 0.88
CA THR A 11 -22.33 3.85 1.35
C THR A 11 -21.70 4.66 0.20
N VAL A 12 -21.47 4.05 -0.95
CA VAL A 12 -20.82 4.72 -2.11
C VAL A 12 -21.66 5.84 -2.71
N TYR A 13 -22.96 5.62 -2.88
CA TYR A 13 -23.81 6.60 -3.56
C TYR A 13 -24.49 7.61 -2.64
N PHE A 14 -24.72 7.25 -1.37
CA PHE A 14 -25.48 8.08 -0.42
C PHE A 14 -24.75 8.34 0.90
N GLY A 15 -23.60 7.72 1.18
CA GLY A 15 -22.91 7.86 2.46
C GLY A 15 -23.68 7.25 3.64
N LYS A 16 -24.60 6.32 3.37
CA LYS A 16 -25.56 5.75 4.34
C LYS A 16 -25.42 4.23 4.45
N THR A 17 -26.02 3.68 5.50
CA THR A 17 -26.25 2.23 5.61
C THR A 17 -27.59 1.86 4.95
N PRO A 18 -27.82 0.59 4.58
CA PRO A 18 -29.13 0.18 4.02
C PRO A 18 -30.31 0.50 4.91
N LYS A 19 -30.12 0.49 6.25
CA LYS A 19 -31.17 0.79 7.22
C LYS A 19 -31.53 2.28 7.31
N THR A 20 -30.64 3.15 6.88
CA THR A 20 -30.81 4.62 6.96
C THR A 20 -31.09 5.26 5.61
N LEU A 21 -31.24 4.46 4.55
CA LEU A 21 -31.68 4.94 3.23
C LEU A 21 -33.12 5.47 3.32
N SER A 22 -33.39 6.59 2.65
CA SER A 22 -34.73 6.99 2.37
C SER A 22 -35.40 6.17 1.26
N ILE A 23 -36.70 6.26 1.11
CA ILE A 23 -37.44 5.46 0.12
C ILE A 23 -36.97 5.75 -1.30
N GLU A 24 -36.76 7.02 -1.66
CA GLU A 24 -36.31 7.42 -2.99
C GLU A 24 -34.83 7.02 -3.24
N GLU A 25 -33.99 6.97 -2.21
CA GLU A 25 -32.62 6.47 -2.32
C GLU A 25 -32.62 4.95 -2.53
N ALA A 26 -33.41 4.21 -1.77
CA ALA A 26 -33.60 2.78 -1.94
C ALA A 26 -34.16 2.45 -3.32
N ALA A 27 -35.21 3.16 -3.77
CA ALA A 27 -35.79 3.01 -5.11
C ALA A 27 -34.77 3.31 -6.23
N THR A 28 -33.83 4.23 -5.99
CA THR A 28 -32.72 4.50 -6.92
C THR A 28 -31.81 3.28 -7.08
N LEU A 29 -31.39 2.68 -5.96
CA LEU A 29 -30.51 1.50 -6.00
C LEU A 29 -31.20 0.30 -6.66
N VAL A 30 -32.49 0.07 -6.36
CA VAL A 30 -33.30 -0.96 -7.04
C VAL A 30 -33.39 -0.67 -8.54
N GLY A 31 -33.60 0.60 -8.92
CA GLY A 31 -33.63 1.02 -10.32
C GLY A 31 -32.35 0.74 -11.08
N MET A 32 -31.20 0.89 -10.42
CA MET A 32 -29.89 0.58 -10.99
C MET A 32 -29.69 -0.91 -11.29
N CYS A 33 -30.32 -1.82 -10.57
CA CYS A 33 -30.20 -3.27 -10.79
C CYS A 33 -30.55 -3.69 -12.21
N LYS A 34 -31.40 -2.95 -12.92
CA LYS A 34 -31.75 -3.27 -14.34
C LYS A 34 -30.54 -3.15 -15.27
N ASN A 35 -29.74 -2.11 -15.10
CA ASN A 35 -28.48 -1.88 -15.82
C ASN A 35 -27.62 -0.85 -15.07
N PRO A 36 -26.67 -1.29 -14.24
CA PRO A 36 -25.88 -0.38 -13.40
C PRO A 36 -25.04 0.65 -14.17
N SER A 37 -24.67 0.35 -15.42
CA SER A 37 -23.93 1.30 -16.24
C SER A 37 -24.83 2.38 -16.83
N LEU A 38 -26.00 2.00 -17.33
CA LEU A 38 -26.97 2.89 -17.97
C LEU A 38 -27.69 3.80 -16.98
N TYR A 39 -27.99 3.29 -15.79
CA TYR A 39 -28.67 3.99 -14.70
C TYR A 39 -27.70 4.37 -13.57
N ASN A 40 -26.48 4.76 -13.93
CA ASN A 40 -25.51 5.25 -12.96
C ASN A 40 -25.84 6.69 -12.56
N PRO A 41 -26.17 6.96 -11.28
CA PRO A 41 -26.66 8.28 -10.85
C PRO A 41 -25.60 9.39 -10.95
N VAL A 42 -24.32 9.03 -10.90
CA VAL A 42 -23.19 9.97 -11.04
C VAL A 42 -22.96 10.37 -12.50
N ARG A 43 -23.20 9.44 -13.44
CA ARG A 43 -22.95 9.67 -14.88
C ARG A 43 -24.20 10.14 -15.62
N HIS A 44 -25.37 9.64 -15.20
CA HIS A 44 -26.64 9.80 -15.91
C HIS A 44 -27.77 10.13 -14.91
N ASN A 45 -27.64 11.25 -14.18
CA ASN A 45 -28.54 11.63 -13.10
C ASN A 45 -30.03 11.61 -13.55
N GLU A 46 -30.39 12.34 -14.61
CA GLU A 46 -31.79 12.44 -15.11
C GLU A 46 -32.34 11.07 -15.55
N ARG A 47 -31.55 10.27 -16.24
CA ARG A 47 -31.97 8.92 -16.65
C ARG A 47 -32.20 8.02 -15.45
N THR A 48 -31.35 8.14 -14.42
CA THR A 48 -31.48 7.40 -13.17
C THR A 48 -32.70 7.87 -12.38
N LYS A 49 -32.96 9.19 -12.34
CA LYS A 49 -34.18 9.75 -11.75
C LYS A 49 -35.44 9.17 -12.43
N GLY A 50 -35.48 9.13 -13.76
CA GLY A 50 -36.59 8.51 -14.51
C GLY A 50 -36.77 7.03 -14.14
N ARG A 51 -35.68 6.29 -13.98
CA ARG A 51 -35.71 4.86 -13.57
C ARG A 51 -36.16 4.67 -12.13
N ARG A 52 -35.72 5.53 -11.19
CA ARG A 52 -36.20 5.60 -9.81
C ARG A 52 -37.71 5.78 -9.79
N ASN A 53 -38.23 6.73 -10.56
CA ASN A 53 -39.66 7.06 -10.61
C ASN A 53 -40.51 5.87 -11.08
N ILE A 54 -39.99 5.02 -11.99
CA ILE A 54 -40.64 3.76 -12.36
C ILE A 54 -40.72 2.79 -11.17
N VAL A 55 -39.67 2.71 -10.35
CA VAL A 55 -39.67 1.86 -9.14
C VAL A 55 -40.74 2.36 -8.14
N LEU A 56 -40.77 3.67 -7.89
CA LEU A 56 -41.76 4.28 -6.99
C LEU A 56 -43.22 4.01 -7.45
N LEU A 57 -43.50 4.09 -8.76
CA LEU A 57 -44.77 3.71 -9.34
C LEU A 57 -45.13 2.23 -9.15
N GLN A 58 -44.12 1.33 -9.20
CA GLN A 58 -44.37 -0.09 -8.91
C GLN A 58 -44.64 -0.32 -7.41
N MET A 59 -44.00 0.47 -6.53
CA MET A 59 -44.28 0.42 -5.08
C MET A 59 -45.70 0.91 -4.75
N GLU A 60 -46.16 1.96 -5.43
CA GLU A 60 -47.58 2.44 -5.34
C GLU A 60 -48.55 1.34 -5.79
N LYS A 61 -48.33 0.77 -6.99
CA LYS A 61 -49.16 -0.32 -7.52
C LYS A 61 -49.21 -1.55 -6.62
N ALA A 62 -48.13 -1.83 -5.90
CA ALA A 62 -48.05 -2.91 -4.95
C ALA A 62 -48.60 -2.58 -3.56
N GLY A 63 -49.11 -1.38 -3.35
CA GLY A 63 -49.69 -0.93 -2.09
C GLY A 63 -48.70 -0.55 -0.99
N TYR A 64 -47.42 -0.39 -1.31
CA TYR A 64 -46.37 0.06 -0.36
C TYR A 64 -46.33 1.58 -0.19
N LEU A 65 -46.88 2.34 -1.13
CA LEU A 65 -46.95 3.79 -1.09
C LEU A 65 -48.36 4.22 -1.46
N SER A 66 -48.86 5.25 -0.84
CA SER A 66 -50.06 5.98 -1.31
C SER A 66 -49.72 6.79 -2.58
N LYS A 67 -50.73 7.17 -3.35
CA LYS A 67 -50.55 8.00 -4.54
C LYS A 67 -49.88 9.36 -4.19
N ALA A 68 -50.32 9.99 -3.12
CA ALA A 68 -49.75 11.27 -2.68
C ALA A 68 -48.27 11.18 -2.30
N GLU A 69 -47.86 10.11 -1.58
CA GLU A 69 -46.49 9.86 -1.25
C GLU A 69 -45.64 9.56 -2.52
N CYS A 70 -46.15 8.75 -3.42
CA CYS A 70 -45.48 8.45 -4.67
C CYS A 70 -45.22 9.71 -5.50
N ASP A 71 -46.22 10.55 -5.67
CA ASP A 71 -46.11 11.83 -6.42
C ASP A 71 -45.09 12.76 -5.76
N SER A 72 -45.16 12.94 -4.44
CA SER A 72 -44.19 13.75 -3.68
C SER A 72 -42.73 13.23 -3.85
N LEU A 73 -42.51 11.93 -3.74
CA LEU A 73 -41.16 11.33 -3.85
C LEU A 73 -40.60 11.40 -5.28
N ARG A 74 -41.46 11.36 -6.30
CA ARG A 74 -41.06 11.46 -7.71
C ARG A 74 -40.52 12.85 -8.07
N ASP A 75 -41.08 13.90 -7.45
CA ASP A 75 -40.67 15.29 -7.69
C ASP A 75 -39.32 15.62 -7.07
N LEU A 76 -38.88 14.86 -6.04
CA LEU A 76 -37.61 15.11 -5.39
C LEU A 76 -36.45 14.99 -6.37
N PRO A 77 -35.49 15.93 -6.27
CA PRO A 77 -34.23 15.80 -7.04
C PRO A 77 -33.44 14.57 -6.59
N LEU A 78 -32.71 13.97 -7.51
CA LEU A 78 -31.78 12.90 -7.18
C LEU A 78 -30.49 13.49 -6.61
N LYS A 79 -30.39 13.53 -5.27
CA LYS A 79 -29.19 13.98 -4.56
C LYS A 79 -28.25 12.79 -4.31
N ILE A 80 -27.01 12.92 -4.75
CA ILE A 80 -25.98 11.88 -4.60
C ILE A 80 -24.85 12.41 -3.72
N HIS A 81 -24.52 11.67 -2.69
CA HIS A 81 -23.33 11.86 -1.86
C HIS A 81 -22.26 10.84 -2.25
N PHE A 82 -21.77 10.98 -3.49
CA PHE A 82 -20.84 10.00 -4.04
C PHE A 82 -19.49 10.05 -3.35
N THR A 83 -19.16 8.97 -2.64
CA THR A 83 -17.82 8.73 -2.08
C THR A 83 -17.25 7.50 -2.73
N ARG A 84 -16.18 7.67 -3.51
CA ARG A 84 -15.48 6.53 -4.08
C ARG A 84 -14.79 5.79 -2.95
N MET A 85 -15.30 4.63 -2.59
CA MET A 85 -14.58 3.72 -1.72
C MET A 85 -13.55 2.95 -2.56
N ASP A 86 -12.29 3.24 -2.34
CA ASP A 86 -11.19 2.48 -2.89
C ASP A 86 -10.64 1.54 -1.80
N HIS A 87 -10.02 0.42 -2.23
CA HIS A 87 -9.26 -0.46 -1.33
C HIS A 87 -8.12 0.27 -0.60
N LYS A 88 -7.80 1.49 -1.04
CA LYS A 88 -6.79 2.38 -0.45
C LYS A 88 -7.28 3.12 0.79
N ASP A 89 -8.61 3.30 0.94
CA ASP A 89 -9.20 4.07 2.02
C ASP A 89 -9.37 3.25 3.30
N GLY A 90 -9.19 3.88 4.47
CA GLY A 90 -9.34 3.26 5.80
C GLY A 90 -8.04 2.81 6.43
N LEU A 91 -8.12 2.25 7.65
CA LEU A 91 -6.98 1.85 8.45
C LEU A 91 -6.13 0.75 7.79
N ALA A 92 -4.83 0.79 8.05
CA ALA A 92 -3.83 -0.21 7.65
C ALA A 92 -3.88 -0.58 6.15
N PRO A 93 -3.82 0.38 5.19
CA PRO A 93 -3.99 0.10 3.77
C PRO A 93 -2.90 -0.85 3.24
N TYR A 94 -1.66 -0.73 3.70
CA TYR A 94 -0.57 -1.64 3.34
C TYR A 94 -0.82 -3.07 3.79
N PHE A 95 -1.30 -3.25 5.02
CA PHE A 95 -1.63 -4.57 5.55
C PHE A 95 -2.80 -5.21 4.78
N ARG A 96 -3.82 -4.43 4.44
CA ARG A 96 -4.95 -4.92 3.63
C ARG A 96 -4.50 -5.35 2.23
N GLU A 97 -3.59 -4.60 1.61
CA GLU A 97 -3.02 -4.97 0.32
C GLU A 97 -2.15 -6.22 0.43
N TYR A 98 -1.36 -6.35 1.49
CA TYR A 98 -0.62 -7.57 1.79
C TYR A 98 -1.56 -8.78 1.89
N LEU A 99 -2.64 -8.66 2.68
CA LEU A 99 -3.65 -9.72 2.77
C LEU A 99 -4.29 -10.05 1.42
N ARG A 100 -4.62 -9.02 0.63
CA ARG A 100 -5.17 -9.20 -0.70
C ARG A 100 -4.23 -10.02 -1.59
N MET A 101 -2.95 -9.70 -1.59
CA MET A 101 -1.95 -10.44 -2.37
C MET A 101 -1.81 -11.88 -1.89
N VAL A 102 -1.76 -12.10 -0.60
CA VAL A 102 -1.62 -13.44 0.00
C VAL A 102 -2.84 -14.30 -0.31
N LEU A 103 -4.05 -13.80 -0.05
CA LEU A 103 -5.29 -14.56 -0.23
C LEU A 103 -5.58 -14.89 -1.70
N ASN A 104 -5.21 -13.98 -2.64
CA ASN A 104 -5.40 -14.17 -4.08
C ASN A 104 -4.18 -14.78 -4.79
N ALA A 105 -3.15 -15.18 -4.07
CA ALA A 105 -1.97 -15.79 -4.68
C ALA A 105 -2.35 -17.01 -5.51
N LYS A 106 -1.74 -17.16 -6.68
CA LYS A 106 -1.92 -18.31 -7.55
C LYS A 106 -0.83 -19.34 -7.30
N LYS A 107 -1.10 -20.61 -7.63
CA LYS A 107 -0.07 -21.65 -7.56
C LYS A 107 1.15 -21.23 -8.39
N PRO A 108 2.34 -21.15 -7.79
CA PRO A 108 3.54 -20.72 -8.49
C PRO A 108 3.86 -21.64 -9.67
N LYS A 109 4.19 -21.02 -10.81
CA LYS A 109 4.69 -21.72 -11.99
C LYS A 109 6.05 -21.11 -12.35
N ARG A 110 7.07 -21.92 -12.55
CA ARG A 110 8.44 -21.44 -12.84
C ARG A 110 8.51 -20.48 -14.03
N SER A 111 7.64 -20.68 -15.03
CA SER A 111 7.51 -19.82 -16.22
C SER A 111 7.09 -18.38 -15.93
N ASN A 112 6.49 -18.12 -14.76
CA ASN A 112 6.05 -16.78 -14.36
C ASN A 112 7.15 -15.97 -13.65
N TYR A 113 8.32 -16.58 -13.45
CA TYR A 113 9.45 -15.97 -12.75
C TYR A 113 10.64 -15.85 -13.69
N ALA A 114 11.29 -14.68 -13.67
CA ALA A 114 12.53 -14.48 -14.41
C ALA A 114 13.63 -15.42 -13.90
N SER A 115 14.67 -15.67 -14.69
CA SER A 115 15.77 -16.59 -14.35
C SER A 115 16.42 -16.26 -13.00
N TRP A 116 16.60 -14.98 -12.71
CA TRP A 116 17.18 -14.47 -11.46
C TRP A 116 16.26 -14.55 -10.23
N GLN A 117 14.97 -14.86 -10.42
CA GLN A 117 13.97 -14.94 -9.34
C GLN A 117 13.81 -16.37 -8.77
N GLY A 118 14.82 -17.21 -8.86
CA GLY A 118 14.77 -18.59 -8.37
C GLY A 118 14.42 -18.72 -6.90
N GLN A 119 15.06 -17.88 -6.05
CA GLN A 119 14.75 -17.84 -4.61
C GLN A 119 13.28 -17.47 -4.35
N LYS A 120 12.80 -16.43 -5.01
CA LYS A 120 11.38 -16.01 -4.86
C LYS A 120 10.42 -17.12 -5.28
N TYR A 121 10.71 -17.84 -6.38
CA TYR A 121 9.90 -18.98 -6.79
C TYR A 121 9.87 -20.08 -5.72
N SER A 122 11.01 -20.37 -5.09
CA SER A 122 11.07 -21.37 -4.02
C SER A 122 10.30 -20.92 -2.78
N GLU A 123 10.43 -19.66 -2.38
CA GLU A 123 9.69 -19.07 -1.25
C GLU A 123 8.17 -19.10 -1.50
N ASP A 124 7.71 -18.67 -2.67
CA ASP A 124 6.30 -18.66 -3.03
C ASP A 124 5.74 -20.10 -3.14
N SER A 125 6.55 -21.06 -3.62
CA SER A 125 6.18 -22.48 -3.70
C SER A 125 6.03 -23.10 -2.32
N LEU A 126 6.98 -22.82 -1.42
CA LEU A 126 6.90 -23.26 -0.04
C LEU A 126 5.68 -22.64 0.66
N ALA A 127 5.44 -21.34 0.48
CA ALA A 127 4.27 -20.66 1.03
C ALA A 127 2.96 -21.27 0.50
N TRP A 128 2.91 -21.63 -0.77
CA TRP A 128 1.74 -22.31 -1.34
C TRP A 128 1.48 -23.66 -0.67
N GLU A 129 2.51 -24.43 -0.40
CA GLU A 129 2.41 -25.78 0.18
C GLU A 129 2.09 -25.74 1.69
N THR A 130 2.74 -24.82 2.41
CA THR A 130 2.74 -24.82 3.89
C THR A 130 1.77 -23.81 4.52
N SER A 131 1.46 -22.70 3.84
CA SER A 131 0.58 -21.67 4.39
C SER A 131 -0.88 -21.89 3.97
N PRO A 132 -1.82 -22.05 4.91
CA PRO A 132 -3.23 -22.18 4.58
C PRO A 132 -3.82 -20.88 3.99
N LEU A 133 -3.24 -19.73 4.29
CA LEU A 133 -3.73 -18.43 3.82
C LEU A 133 -3.19 -18.07 2.43
N TYR A 134 -1.99 -18.55 2.07
CA TYR A 134 -1.39 -18.22 0.78
C TYR A 134 -2.16 -18.90 -0.36
N GLY A 135 -2.86 -18.11 -1.16
CA GLY A 135 -3.75 -18.58 -2.23
C GLY A 135 -5.10 -19.11 -1.74
N TRP A 136 -5.54 -18.71 -0.56
CA TRP A 136 -6.79 -19.22 0.04
C TRP A 136 -7.97 -19.14 -0.93
N CYS A 137 -8.17 -18.02 -1.62
CA CYS A 137 -9.24 -17.85 -2.60
C CYS A 137 -9.14 -18.82 -3.79
N ASN A 138 -7.92 -19.26 -4.14
CA ASN A 138 -7.67 -20.18 -5.26
C ASN A 138 -7.54 -21.65 -4.83
N LYS A 139 -7.60 -21.93 -3.53
CA LYS A 139 -7.59 -23.28 -2.95
C LYS A 139 -8.97 -23.73 -2.50
N ASN A 140 -9.82 -22.78 -2.12
CA ASN A 140 -11.12 -23.06 -1.53
C ASN A 140 -12.25 -22.73 -2.51
N LYS A 141 -13.25 -23.59 -2.54
CA LYS A 141 -14.44 -23.43 -3.37
C LYS A 141 -15.67 -23.18 -2.53
N ARG A 142 -16.61 -22.44 -3.07
CA ARG A 142 -17.95 -22.25 -2.53
C ARG A 142 -18.80 -23.50 -2.74
N ALA A 143 -20.00 -23.53 -2.17
CA ALA A 143 -20.96 -24.63 -2.32
C ALA A 143 -21.42 -24.85 -3.78
N ASP A 144 -21.35 -23.81 -4.61
CA ASP A 144 -21.66 -23.86 -6.06
C ASP A 144 -20.50 -24.39 -6.93
N GLY A 145 -19.38 -24.77 -6.32
CA GLY A 145 -18.20 -25.31 -7.01
C GLY A 145 -17.21 -24.24 -7.54
N GLU A 146 -17.58 -22.96 -7.50
CA GLU A 146 -16.71 -21.86 -7.91
C GLU A 146 -15.71 -21.47 -6.81
N PHE A 147 -14.58 -20.89 -7.20
CA PHE A 147 -13.60 -20.37 -6.25
C PHE A 147 -14.09 -19.09 -5.57
N TYR A 148 -13.68 -18.89 -4.33
CA TYR A 148 -14.00 -17.67 -3.60
C TYR A 148 -13.41 -16.42 -4.26
N ASN A 149 -14.21 -15.36 -4.32
CA ASN A 149 -13.80 -14.05 -4.77
C ASN A 149 -13.77 -13.09 -3.57
N LEU A 150 -12.57 -12.57 -3.27
CA LEU A 150 -12.34 -11.68 -2.14
C LEU A 150 -13.24 -10.42 -2.15
N TYR A 151 -13.68 -9.97 -3.31
CA TYR A 151 -14.42 -8.71 -3.46
C TYR A 151 -15.94 -8.89 -3.52
N THR A 152 -16.43 -10.05 -3.92
CA THR A 152 -17.85 -10.24 -4.20
C THR A 152 -18.57 -11.16 -3.25
N ASP A 153 -17.86 -12.03 -2.53
CA ASP A 153 -18.47 -13.12 -1.77
C ASP A 153 -18.71 -12.75 -0.28
N GLY A 154 -18.51 -11.48 0.09
CA GLY A 154 -18.85 -10.98 1.41
C GLY A 154 -18.00 -11.61 2.55
N LEU A 155 -16.77 -12.01 2.25
CA LEU A 155 -15.86 -12.62 3.22
C LEU A 155 -15.59 -11.69 4.42
N LYS A 156 -15.69 -12.23 5.62
CA LYS A 156 -15.30 -11.56 6.87
C LYS A 156 -13.91 -12.02 7.27
N ILE A 157 -12.94 -11.12 7.23
CA ILE A 157 -11.54 -11.40 7.54
C ILE A 157 -11.23 -10.82 8.92
N TYR A 158 -11.04 -11.70 9.90
CA TYR A 158 -10.62 -11.32 11.24
C TYR A 158 -9.10 -11.29 11.31
N THR A 159 -8.55 -10.20 11.84
CA THR A 159 -7.10 -9.97 11.91
C THR A 159 -6.67 -9.72 13.35
N THR A 160 -5.36 -9.76 13.60
CA THR A 160 -4.77 -9.45 14.91
C THR A 160 -4.48 -7.96 15.12
N ILE A 161 -4.72 -7.13 14.10
CA ILE A 161 -4.52 -5.67 14.16
C ILE A 161 -5.46 -5.07 15.24
N ASP A 162 -4.88 -4.29 16.14
CA ASP A 162 -5.64 -3.45 17.07
C ASP A 162 -5.83 -2.06 16.41
N SER A 163 -7.07 -1.65 16.20
CA SER A 163 -7.38 -0.41 15.48
C SER A 163 -6.86 0.85 16.18
N ARG A 164 -6.77 0.85 17.51
CA ARG A 164 -6.22 1.97 18.28
C ARG A 164 -4.71 2.04 18.16
N MET A 165 -4.02 0.89 18.27
CA MET A 165 -2.57 0.82 18.08
C MET A 165 -2.19 1.18 16.64
N GLN A 166 -2.98 0.74 15.66
CA GLN A 166 -2.78 1.10 14.26
C GLN A 166 -2.90 2.62 14.06
N LYS A 167 -3.94 3.24 14.62
CA LYS A 167 -4.14 4.68 14.55
C LYS A 167 -2.98 5.44 15.18
N TYR A 168 -2.55 5.06 16.38
CA TYR A 168 -1.40 5.68 17.03
C TYR A 168 -0.11 5.51 16.24
N ALA A 169 0.10 4.37 15.59
CA ALA A 169 1.26 4.16 14.73
C ALA A 169 1.24 5.07 13.49
N GLU A 170 0.09 5.23 12.85
CA GLU A 170 -0.08 6.13 11.70
C GLU A 170 0.10 7.61 12.11
N GLU A 171 -0.44 8.02 13.27
CA GLU A 171 -0.27 9.35 13.85
C GLU A 171 1.20 9.61 14.19
N ALA A 172 1.88 8.69 14.86
CA ALA A 172 3.31 8.82 15.20
C ALA A 172 4.21 8.96 13.96
N VAL A 173 3.88 8.25 12.87
CA VAL A 173 4.58 8.43 11.58
C VAL A 173 4.36 9.83 11.04
N ARG A 174 3.13 10.34 11.08
CA ARG A 174 2.81 11.69 10.62
C ARG A 174 3.56 12.75 11.42
N GLU A 175 3.49 12.69 12.74
CA GLU A 175 4.14 13.64 13.65
C GLU A 175 5.66 13.60 13.49
N HIS A 176 6.27 12.43 13.65
CA HIS A 176 7.73 12.32 13.65
C HIS A 176 8.35 12.50 12.27
N ILE A 177 7.81 11.84 11.25
CA ILE A 177 8.36 11.95 9.89
C ILE A 177 7.89 13.24 9.22
N GLY A 178 6.56 13.52 9.26
CA GLY A 178 5.97 14.62 8.52
C GLY A 178 6.27 15.99 9.13
N GLU A 179 6.05 16.13 10.42
CA GLU A 179 6.10 17.42 11.10
C GLU A 179 7.50 17.74 11.65
N TYR A 180 8.29 16.72 12.03
CA TYR A 180 9.62 16.93 12.59
C TYR A 180 10.76 16.69 11.59
N LEU A 181 10.92 15.48 11.04
CA LEU A 181 12.09 15.14 10.22
C LEU A 181 12.03 15.71 8.79
N GLN A 182 10.87 15.72 8.17
CA GLN A 182 10.74 16.17 6.77
C GLN A 182 11.10 17.63 6.56
N PRO A 183 10.67 18.58 7.41
CA PRO A 183 11.10 19.98 7.31
C PRO A 183 12.61 20.15 7.46
N GLN A 184 13.23 19.38 8.36
CA GLN A 184 14.69 19.42 8.56
C GLN A 184 15.41 18.90 7.31
N PHE A 185 14.95 17.82 6.73
CA PHE A 185 15.49 17.28 5.49
C PHE A 185 15.38 18.28 4.34
N PHE A 186 14.22 18.92 4.19
CA PHE A 186 14.06 19.95 3.16
C PHE A 186 14.99 21.14 3.38
N LYS A 187 15.16 21.57 4.63
CA LYS A 187 16.11 22.65 4.98
C LYS A 187 17.56 22.27 4.65
N GLU A 188 17.97 21.04 4.99
CA GLU A 188 19.33 20.53 4.67
C GLU A 188 19.58 20.46 3.16
N LYS A 189 18.57 20.03 2.39
CA LYS A 189 18.70 19.82 0.94
C LYS A 189 18.46 21.08 0.11
N LYS A 190 17.98 22.16 0.71
CA LYS A 190 17.66 23.41 -0.01
C LYS A 190 18.90 23.98 -0.72
N GLY A 191 18.76 24.24 -2.03
CA GLY A 191 19.83 24.80 -2.87
C GLY A 191 20.95 23.81 -3.23
N ARG A 192 20.83 22.52 -2.88
CA ARG A 192 21.83 21.52 -3.26
C ARG A 192 21.48 20.92 -4.63
N SER A 193 22.44 20.95 -5.56
CA SER A 193 22.24 20.41 -6.92
C SER A 193 21.94 18.91 -6.95
N TYR A 194 22.50 18.16 -6.01
CA TYR A 194 22.26 16.71 -5.87
C TYR A 194 20.95 16.35 -5.19
N ALA A 195 20.20 17.34 -4.64
CA ALA A 195 18.94 17.04 -3.92
C ALA A 195 17.92 16.31 -4.79
N PRO A 196 17.16 15.39 -4.19
CA PRO A 196 17.13 14.96 -2.77
C PRO A 196 18.12 13.85 -2.41
N PHE A 197 19.04 13.51 -3.27
CA PHE A 197 19.94 12.37 -3.13
C PHE A 197 21.11 12.64 -2.15
N SER A 198 21.98 11.63 -1.95
CA SER A 198 23.21 11.79 -1.19
C SER A 198 24.21 12.65 -1.97
N LYS A 199 25.01 13.43 -1.23
CA LYS A 199 26.16 14.17 -1.78
C LYS A 199 27.24 13.25 -2.37
N ASP A 200 27.27 12.00 -1.95
CA ASP A 200 28.25 11.00 -2.38
C ASP A 200 27.93 10.38 -3.76
N LEU A 201 26.74 10.66 -4.30
CA LEU A 201 26.34 10.20 -5.63
C LEU A 201 26.83 11.17 -6.70
N ARG A 202 27.41 10.61 -7.76
CA ARG A 202 27.78 11.36 -8.96
C ARG A 202 26.53 11.66 -9.80
N GLN A 203 26.59 12.71 -10.62
CA GLN A 203 25.43 13.12 -11.46
C GLN A 203 24.93 11.97 -12.36
N GLY A 204 25.81 11.20 -12.98
CA GLY A 204 25.42 10.06 -13.82
C GLY A 204 24.69 8.94 -13.06
N GLU A 205 24.97 8.75 -11.76
CA GLU A 205 24.26 7.81 -10.91
C GLU A 205 22.84 8.35 -10.60
N ILE A 206 22.72 9.64 -10.32
CA ILE A 206 21.43 10.32 -10.13
C ILE A 206 20.59 10.18 -11.40
N ASP A 207 21.16 10.44 -12.57
CA ASP A 207 20.47 10.33 -13.87
C ASP A 207 20.00 8.89 -14.13
N THR A 208 20.80 7.92 -13.75
CA THR A 208 20.44 6.49 -13.82
C THR A 208 19.26 6.17 -12.89
N ILE A 209 19.27 6.67 -11.66
CA ILE A 209 18.17 6.51 -10.70
C ILE A 209 16.88 7.14 -11.22
N MET A 210 16.97 8.34 -11.78
CA MET A 210 15.83 9.07 -12.32
C MET A 210 15.26 8.37 -13.57
N THR A 211 16.13 7.91 -14.48
CA THR A 211 15.71 7.15 -15.67
C THR A 211 15.03 5.83 -15.30
N ARG A 212 15.55 5.09 -14.33
CA ARG A 212 14.89 3.87 -13.81
C ARG A 212 13.51 4.20 -13.25
N ALA A 213 13.41 5.27 -12.46
CA ALA A 213 12.14 5.66 -11.88
C ALA A 213 11.13 6.07 -12.96
N MET A 214 11.56 6.79 -14.00
CA MET A 214 10.73 7.10 -15.17
C MET A 214 10.19 5.83 -15.85
N HIS A 215 11.04 4.83 -16.10
CA HIS A 215 10.66 3.56 -16.72
C HIS A 215 9.68 2.74 -15.88
N GLN A 216 9.65 2.95 -14.57
CA GLN A 216 8.73 2.26 -13.65
C GLN A 216 7.34 2.89 -13.58
N THR A 217 7.13 4.07 -14.16
CA THR A 217 5.82 4.74 -14.14
C THR A 217 4.84 4.10 -15.13
N ASP A 218 3.54 4.14 -14.77
CA ASP A 218 2.47 3.68 -15.67
C ASP A 218 2.40 4.55 -16.94
N ARG A 219 2.70 5.85 -16.82
CA ARG A 219 2.80 6.77 -17.96
C ARG A 219 3.81 6.26 -19.00
N TYR A 220 5.03 5.92 -18.56
CA TYR A 220 6.06 5.39 -19.46
C TYR A 220 5.64 4.05 -20.09
N ARG A 221 5.13 3.13 -19.28
CA ARG A 221 4.66 1.81 -19.75
C ARG A 221 3.53 1.94 -20.78
N GLY A 222 2.59 2.86 -20.55
CA GLY A 222 1.50 3.15 -21.49
C GLY A 222 2.00 3.69 -22.82
N MET A 223 2.90 4.68 -22.81
CA MET A 223 3.51 5.24 -24.02
C MET A 223 4.36 4.22 -24.77
N LYS A 224 5.14 3.40 -24.05
CA LYS A 224 5.91 2.31 -24.66
C LYS A 224 5.00 1.28 -25.34
N LYS A 225 3.88 0.94 -24.71
CA LYS A 225 2.88 0.02 -25.29
C LYS A 225 2.21 0.59 -26.54
N SER A 226 2.06 1.92 -26.66
CA SER A 226 1.56 2.59 -27.86
C SER A 226 2.62 2.76 -28.96
N GLY A 227 3.84 2.27 -28.79
CA GLY A 227 4.90 2.31 -29.78
C GLY A 227 5.69 3.63 -29.84
N MET A 228 5.52 4.53 -28.85
CA MET A 228 6.24 5.81 -28.80
C MET A 228 7.74 5.60 -28.63
N LYS A 229 8.57 6.37 -29.35
CA LYS A 229 10.03 6.31 -29.27
C LYS A 229 10.56 6.91 -27.96
N GLU A 230 11.70 6.42 -27.48
CA GLU A 230 12.30 6.86 -26.21
C GLU A 230 12.52 8.38 -26.15
N ASN A 231 13.00 8.98 -27.22
CA ASN A 231 13.25 10.43 -27.27
C ASN A 231 11.96 11.27 -27.17
N GLU A 232 10.85 10.77 -27.72
CA GLU A 232 9.54 11.41 -27.62
C GLU A 232 8.99 11.28 -26.19
N MET A 233 9.12 10.09 -25.60
CA MET A 233 8.74 9.86 -24.21
C MET A 233 9.50 10.77 -23.25
N ARG A 234 10.82 10.97 -23.45
CA ARG A 234 11.63 11.90 -22.66
C ARG A 234 11.17 13.35 -22.81
N LYS A 235 10.76 13.79 -24.01
CA LYS A 235 10.17 15.13 -24.21
C LYS A 235 8.89 15.27 -23.40
N VAL A 236 7.97 14.29 -23.45
CA VAL A 236 6.73 14.29 -22.65
C VAL A 236 7.04 14.35 -21.15
N PHE A 237 8.06 13.61 -20.67
CA PHE A 237 8.43 13.64 -19.25
C PHE A 237 9.03 14.97 -18.80
N ASN A 238 9.56 15.78 -19.72
CA ASN A 238 10.12 17.10 -19.40
C ASN A 238 9.13 18.26 -19.70
N THR A 239 7.94 17.96 -20.22
CA THR A 239 6.91 18.99 -20.49
C THR A 239 6.02 19.14 -19.25
N PRO A 240 5.87 20.37 -18.71
CA PRO A 240 4.98 20.63 -17.58
C PRO A 240 3.53 20.29 -17.90
N VAL A 241 2.84 19.68 -16.96
CA VAL A 241 1.41 19.33 -17.03
C VAL A 241 0.78 19.53 -15.66
N GLU A 242 -0.53 19.78 -15.64
CA GLU A 242 -1.29 19.79 -14.41
C GLU A 242 -1.28 18.40 -13.77
N MET A 243 -1.02 18.37 -12.47
CA MET A 243 -1.01 17.13 -11.69
C MET A 243 -1.29 17.37 -10.22
N ARG A 244 -1.76 16.33 -9.57
CA ARG A 244 -1.94 16.29 -8.12
C ARG A 244 -0.81 15.51 -7.49
N VAL A 245 -0.11 16.13 -6.53
CA VAL A 245 1.05 15.57 -5.83
C VAL A 245 0.80 15.44 -4.34
N PHE A 246 1.56 14.58 -3.69
CA PHE A 246 1.50 14.39 -2.25
C PHE A 246 2.06 15.61 -1.51
N SER A 247 1.40 15.98 -0.41
CA SER A 247 2.02 16.75 0.68
C SER A 247 1.52 16.23 2.03
N TRP A 248 2.26 16.48 3.10
CA TRP A 248 1.85 16.11 4.46
C TRP A 248 0.57 16.81 4.94
N ASN A 249 0.22 17.93 4.31
CA ASN A 249 -1.01 18.69 4.60
C ASN A 249 -2.17 18.37 3.65
N GLY A 250 -2.06 17.25 2.94
CA GLY A 250 -3.02 16.83 1.93
C GLY A 250 -2.53 17.05 0.49
N PRO A 251 -3.24 16.48 -0.49
CA PRO A 251 -2.86 16.60 -1.90
C PRO A 251 -2.85 18.04 -2.39
N VAL A 252 -1.87 18.38 -3.24
CA VAL A 252 -1.71 19.71 -3.84
C VAL A 252 -1.81 19.59 -5.35
N ASP A 253 -2.65 20.43 -5.97
CA ASP A 253 -2.70 20.58 -7.41
C ASP A 253 -1.63 21.57 -7.85
N THR A 254 -0.82 21.19 -8.84
CA THR A 254 0.33 21.96 -9.30
C THR A 254 0.65 21.68 -10.76
N ILE A 255 1.47 22.56 -11.36
CA ILE A 255 1.99 22.38 -12.73
C ILE A 255 3.47 22.08 -12.62
N MET A 256 3.89 20.89 -13.02
CA MET A 256 5.29 20.49 -13.10
C MET A 256 5.50 19.40 -14.14
N SER A 257 6.75 19.18 -14.55
CA SER A 257 7.02 18.07 -15.44
C SER A 257 6.88 16.71 -14.73
N PRO A 258 6.50 15.64 -15.44
CA PRO A 258 6.51 14.30 -14.84
C PRO A 258 7.87 13.89 -14.27
N MET A 259 8.99 14.36 -14.83
CA MET A 259 10.31 14.11 -14.30
C MET A 259 10.53 14.84 -12.97
N ASP A 260 10.09 16.11 -12.88
CA ASP A 260 10.17 16.87 -11.63
C ASP A 260 9.27 16.27 -10.56
N SER A 261 8.09 15.75 -10.93
CA SER A 261 7.22 15.06 -9.97
C SER A 261 7.86 13.80 -9.40
N ILE A 262 8.61 13.04 -10.21
CA ILE A 262 9.39 11.90 -9.72
C ILE A 262 10.44 12.36 -8.71
N ARG A 263 11.19 13.42 -9.02
CA ARG A 263 12.19 14.00 -8.13
C ARG A 263 11.55 14.52 -6.84
N TYR A 264 10.42 15.19 -6.96
CA TYR A 264 9.62 15.69 -5.84
C TYR A 264 9.20 14.56 -4.90
N HIS A 265 8.61 13.48 -5.42
CA HIS A 265 8.21 12.34 -4.59
C HIS A 265 9.41 11.57 -3.98
N LYS A 266 10.59 11.65 -4.59
CA LYS A 266 11.83 11.11 -4.01
C LYS A 266 12.38 11.96 -2.85
N SER A 267 11.92 13.21 -2.69
CA SER A 267 12.32 14.07 -1.58
C SER A 267 11.59 13.78 -0.27
N PHE A 268 10.56 12.93 -0.29
CA PHE A 268 9.86 12.52 0.92
C PHE A 268 10.58 11.38 1.62
N LEU A 269 10.83 11.55 2.91
CA LEU A 269 11.37 10.51 3.77
C LEU A 269 10.39 9.33 3.86
N ARG A 270 10.94 8.14 3.85
CA ARG A 270 10.18 6.91 3.91
C ARG A 270 10.42 6.19 5.21
N THR A 271 9.37 5.64 5.77
CA THR A 271 9.44 4.85 6.98
C THR A 271 8.52 3.64 6.88
N ALA A 272 8.78 2.68 7.75
CA ALA A 272 7.89 1.56 8.03
C ALA A 272 7.90 1.30 9.53
N PHE A 273 6.77 0.85 10.05
CA PHE A 273 6.62 0.51 11.45
C PHE A 273 5.72 -0.72 11.60
N MET A 274 6.12 -1.63 12.46
CA MET A 274 5.32 -2.79 12.84
C MET A 274 5.41 -3.01 14.34
N SER A 275 4.27 -3.21 14.99
CA SER A 275 4.19 -3.62 16.39
C SER A 275 3.66 -5.04 16.48
N MET A 276 4.32 -5.85 17.31
CA MET A 276 4.01 -7.27 17.46
C MET A 276 3.96 -7.63 18.94
N ASN A 277 3.02 -8.49 19.33
CA ASN A 277 3.00 -9.07 20.66
C ASN A 277 4.14 -10.11 20.79
N PRO A 278 5.09 -9.92 21.74
CA PRO A 278 6.25 -10.80 21.82
C PRO A 278 5.93 -12.24 22.26
N HIS A 279 4.78 -12.46 22.95
CA HIS A 279 4.42 -13.79 23.45
C HIS A 279 3.82 -14.71 22.38
N ASN A 280 3.12 -14.16 21.39
CA ASN A 280 2.39 -14.97 20.41
C ASN A 280 2.65 -14.56 18.94
N GLY A 281 3.47 -13.54 18.71
CA GLY A 281 3.80 -13.05 17.38
C GLY A 281 2.67 -12.30 16.65
N TYR A 282 1.56 -11.99 17.31
CA TYR A 282 0.43 -11.30 16.68
C TYR A 282 0.78 -9.85 16.34
N VAL A 283 0.69 -9.50 15.07
CA VAL A 283 0.89 -8.14 14.60
C VAL A 283 -0.27 -7.26 15.04
N LYS A 284 0.03 -6.18 15.77
CA LYS A 284 -0.93 -5.26 16.37
C LYS A 284 -1.06 -3.95 15.59
N ALA A 285 0.02 -3.51 14.96
CA ALA A 285 0.02 -2.36 14.06
C ALA A 285 0.96 -2.61 12.88
N TYR A 286 0.62 -2.07 11.71
CA TYR A 286 1.37 -2.29 10.47
C TYR A 286 1.29 -1.05 9.58
N VAL A 287 2.38 -0.30 9.50
CA VAL A 287 2.50 0.90 8.67
C VAL A 287 3.62 0.65 7.65
N GLY A 288 3.25 0.34 6.41
CA GLY A 288 4.19 -0.01 5.34
C GLY A 288 4.81 1.19 4.63
N GLY A 289 4.33 2.41 4.90
CA GLY A 289 4.80 3.65 4.30
C GLY A 289 4.02 4.86 4.79
N ILE A 290 4.32 6.03 4.25
CA ILE A 290 3.78 7.31 4.71
C ILE A 290 2.39 7.66 4.17
N ASP A 291 2.04 7.19 2.98
CA ASP A 291 0.72 7.36 2.35
C ASP A 291 0.55 6.35 1.22
N TYR A 292 -0.46 5.50 1.30
CA TYR A 292 -0.66 4.41 0.34
C TYR A 292 -1.12 4.90 -1.05
N ASN A 293 -1.77 6.05 -1.14
CA ASN A 293 -2.23 6.59 -2.42
C ASN A 293 -1.07 6.99 -3.34
N TYR A 294 0.01 7.52 -2.73
CA TYR A 294 1.16 8.03 -3.46
C TYR A 294 2.38 7.10 -3.37
N PHE A 295 2.47 6.27 -2.33
CA PHE A 295 3.65 5.49 -1.99
C PHE A 295 3.29 4.03 -1.68
N GLN A 296 2.92 3.28 -2.70
CA GLN A 296 2.37 1.92 -2.56
C GLN A 296 3.40 0.84 -2.21
N TYR A 297 4.69 1.14 -2.26
CA TYR A 297 5.72 0.17 -1.90
C TYR A 297 5.70 -0.08 -0.39
N ASP A 298 5.35 -1.30 -0.02
CA ASP A 298 5.32 -1.74 1.37
C ASP A 298 6.75 -1.99 1.87
N MET A 299 7.21 -1.14 2.77
CA MET A 299 8.56 -1.22 3.32
C MET A 299 8.68 -2.19 4.50
N VAL A 300 7.58 -2.62 5.11
CA VAL A 300 7.60 -3.67 6.14
C VAL A 300 7.93 -5.01 5.51
N ASN A 301 7.19 -5.39 4.46
CA ASN A 301 7.35 -6.69 3.82
C ASN A 301 8.42 -6.70 2.71
N GLY A 302 8.53 -5.61 1.94
CA GLY A 302 9.42 -5.54 0.77
C GLY A 302 10.73 -4.78 1.01
N GLY A 303 10.83 -3.99 2.08
CA GLY A 303 11.95 -3.09 2.32
C GLY A 303 13.21 -3.82 2.76
N ARG A 304 14.20 -3.93 1.87
CA ARG A 304 15.52 -4.45 2.22
C ARG A 304 16.44 -3.30 2.63
N ARG A 305 17.03 -3.39 3.82
CA ARG A 305 17.96 -2.41 4.39
C ARG A 305 19.16 -3.10 4.97
N GLN A 306 20.28 -2.37 5.07
CA GLN A 306 21.43 -2.83 5.82
C GLN A 306 21.04 -3.00 7.28
N ILE A 307 21.19 -4.22 7.80
CA ILE A 307 20.71 -4.59 9.13
C ILE A 307 21.49 -3.89 10.26
N GLY A 308 22.80 -3.64 10.04
CA GLY A 308 23.65 -2.99 11.03
C GLY A 308 23.60 -3.68 12.39
N SER A 309 23.61 -2.91 13.45
CA SER A 309 23.59 -3.42 14.85
C SER A 309 22.31 -4.14 15.25
N THR A 310 21.23 -4.06 14.47
CA THR A 310 19.99 -4.82 14.76
C THR A 310 20.16 -6.34 14.57
N ILE A 311 21.27 -6.80 13.97
CA ILE A 311 21.62 -8.22 13.90
C ILE A 311 22.11 -8.77 15.26
N LYS A 312 22.59 -7.90 16.17
CA LYS A 312 23.23 -8.34 17.42
C LYS A 312 22.37 -9.27 18.28
N PRO A 313 21.07 -9.02 18.52
CA PRO A 313 20.23 -9.95 19.29
C PRO A 313 20.26 -11.38 18.73
N TYR A 314 20.22 -11.51 17.40
CA TYR A 314 20.28 -12.82 16.73
C TYR A 314 21.65 -13.49 16.86
N LEU A 315 22.73 -12.72 16.71
CA LEU A 315 24.10 -13.24 16.87
C LEU A 315 24.37 -13.67 18.31
N TYR A 316 23.96 -12.87 19.28
CA TYR A 316 24.13 -13.25 20.70
C TYR A 316 23.24 -14.44 21.09
N SER A 317 22.01 -14.52 20.59
CA SER A 317 21.17 -15.71 20.79
C SER A 317 21.81 -16.97 20.23
N LEU A 318 22.41 -16.88 19.04
CA LEU A 318 23.14 -17.99 18.43
C LEU A 318 24.37 -18.38 19.25
N ALA A 319 25.15 -17.40 19.71
CA ALA A 319 26.33 -17.62 20.55
C ALA A 319 25.95 -18.32 21.87
N MET A 320 24.91 -17.86 22.54
CA MET A 320 24.40 -18.47 23.77
C MET A 320 23.88 -19.90 23.54
N ASN A 321 23.19 -20.14 22.42
CA ASN A 321 22.74 -21.47 22.05
C ASN A 321 23.92 -22.41 21.73
N ALA A 322 25.07 -21.87 21.31
CA ALA A 322 26.32 -22.59 21.12
C ALA A 322 27.14 -22.76 22.41
N GLY A 323 26.62 -22.34 23.56
CA GLY A 323 27.23 -22.51 24.89
C GLY A 323 28.08 -21.33 25.36
N ILE A 324 28.13 -20.22 24.61
CA ILE A 324 28.84 -19.00 25.04
C ILE A 324 28.00 -18.26 26.08
N SER A 325 28.58 -17.96 27.24
CA SER A 325 27.95 -17.17 28.29
C SER A 325 28.14 -15.66 28.05
N PRO A 326 27.23 -14.79 28.47
CA PRO A 326 27.46 -13.35 28.52
C PRO A 326 28.66 -12.93 29.35
N CYS A 327 29.05 -13.78 30.34
CA CYS A 327 30.20 -13.56 31.21
C CYS A 327 31.52 -14.08 30.61
N ASP A 328 31.49 -14.80 29.49
CA ASP A 328 32.73 -15.27 28.87
C ASP A 328 33.54 -14.09 28.37
N GLU A 329 34.83 -14.15 28.59
CA GLU A 329 35.76 -13.09 28.23
C GLU A 329 36.49 -13.43 26.93
N ILE A 330 36.58 -12.45 26.06
CA ILE A 330 37.36 -12.53 24.81
C ILE A 330 38.33 -11.34 24.72
N LEU A 331 39.46 -11.58 24.10
CA LEU A 331 40.45 -10.53 23.87
C LEU A 331 39.91 -9.52 22.83
N HIS A 332 39.85 -8.24 23.19
CA HIS A 332 39.38 -7.15 22.33
C HIS A 332 40.45 -6.78 21.29
N VAL A 333 40.55 -7.60 20.26
CA VAL A 333 41.46 -7.41 19.09
C VAL A 333 40.63 -7.27 17.81
N GLN A 334 41.23 -6.64 16.82
CA GLN A 334 40.59 -6.58 15.49
C GLN A 334 40.80 -7.89 14.77
N PRO A 335 39.76 -8.72 14.51
CA PRO A 335 39.94 -9.94 13.75
C PRO A 335 40.27 -9.63 12.28
N GLN A 336 41.10 -10.42 11.68
CA GLN A 336 41.38 -10.41 10.25
C GLN A 336 40.62 -11.56 9.58
N LEU A 337 39.63 -11.21 8.78
CA LEU A 337 38.78 -12.16 8.10
C LEU A 337 39.01 -12.07 6.58
N LYS A 338 38.93 -13.18 5.88
CA LYS A 338 38.90 -13.18 4.41
C LYS A 338 37.43 -13.17 3.95
N ASP A 339 37.13 -12.26 3.06
CA ASP A 339 35.81 -12.25 2.40
C ASP A 339 35.72 -13.43 1.39
N TYR A 340 34.53 -13.58 0.79
CA TYR A 340 34.28 -14.67 -0.19
C TYR A 340 35.11 -14.56 -1.46
N ASN A 341 35.78 -13.42 -1.73
CA ASN A 341 36.73 -13.22 -2.81
C ASN A 341 38.19 -13.43 -2.35
N GLY A 342 38.42 -13.84 -1.10
CA GLY A 342 39.74 -14.01 -0.52
C GLY A 342 40.42 -12.70 -0.09
N LYS A 343 39.76 -11.56 -0.19
CA LYS A 343 40.27 -10.25 0.23
C LYS A 343 40.23 -10.13 1.74
N LEU A 344 41.31 -9.65 2.32
CA LEU A 344 41.40 -9.41 3.75
C LEU A 344 40.46 -8.27 4.18
N TRP A 345 39.60 -8.57 5.13
CA TRP A 345 38.70 -7.61 5.73
C TRP A 345 38.94 -7.56 7.24
N THR A 346 39.15 -6.34 7.74
CA THR A 346 39.40 -6.09 9.15
C THR A 346 38.33 -5.13 9.67
N PRO A 347 37.30 -5.63 10.39
CA PRO A 347 36.27 -4.77 10.95
C PRO A 347 36.88 -3.82 11.99
N ARG A 348 36.42 -2.56 11.97
CA ARG A 348 36.89 -1.54 12.93
C ARG A 348 35.90 -1.40 14.07
N ASN A 349 36.40 -1.44 15.30
CA ASN A 349 35.60 -1.09 16.47
C ASN A 349 35.47 0.43 16.59
N SER A 350 34.28 0.90 16.96
CA SER A 350 34.01 2.31 17.23
C SER A 350 34.75 2.82 18.48
N ASN A 351 34.95 1.93 19.46
CA ASN A 351 35.70 2.24 20.67
C ASN A 351 37.11 1.59 20.63
N LYS A 352 38.15 2.40 20.61
CA LYS A 352 39.55 1.96 20.60
C LYS A 352 40.18 1.88 21.99
N LYS A 353 39.49 2.33 23.05
CA LYS A 353 40.07 2.52 24.37
C LYS A 353 40.43 1.20 25.10
N ARG A 354 39.82 0.09 24.70
CA ARG A 354 39.97 -1.21 25.34
C ARG A 354 40.65 -2.26 24.46
N VAL A 355 41.34 -1.83 23.39
CA VAL A 355 42.05 -2.77 22.50
C VAL A 355 43.19 -3.41 23.26
N GLY A 356 43.25 -4.75 23.26
CA GLY A 356 44.22 -5.56 23.99
C GLY A 356 43.73 -5.98 25.40
N GLU A 357 42.57 -5.55 25.84
CA GLU A 357 42.00 -6.01 27.12
C GLU A 357 41.05 -7.20 26.90
N MET A 358 40.90 -8.01 27.96
CA MET A 358 39.82 -8.99 28.04
C MET A 358 38.50 -8.25 28.25
N VAL A 359 37.49 -8.59 27.48
CA VAL A 359 36.16 -8.00 27.57
C VAL A 359 35.12 -9.09 27.58
N THR A 360 34.07 -8.90 28.37
CA THR A 360 32.91 -9.81 28.37
C THR A 360 32.09 -9.69 27.09
N VAL A 361 31.36 -10.73 26.78
CA VAL A 361 30.43 -10.74 25.61
C VAL A 361 29.25 -9.78 25.84
N GLN A 362 28.96 -9.42 27.10
CA GLN A 362 27.89 -8.48 27.48
C GLN A 362 28.11 -7.05 26.93
#